data_09c6e293c4bd08305ae518e002711d39
#
_entry.id   09c6e293c4bd08305ae518e002711d39
#
_cell.length_a   1.000
_cell.length_b   1.000
_cell.length_c   1.000
_cell.angle_alpha   90.00
_cell.angle_beta   90.00
_cell.angle_gamma   90.00
#
_symmetry.space_group_name_H-M   'P 1'
#
loop_
_entity.id
_entity.type
_entity.pdbx_description
1 polymer ?
#
loop_
_entity_poly.entity_id
_entity_poly.type
_entity_poly.pdbx_seq_one_letter_code
_entity_poly.pdbx_strand_id
1 'polypeptide(L)'
;MYKLKEGIRLRQLQDFGYKYVGNYNRGDQWLKEIDIIVDGKNLCGILIQEWGEISFRFPFIKNIKYPNIEPYIQDLIKADLVVKE
;
A
#
# COMPACT_ATOMS: atom_id res chain seq x y z
N MET A 1 2.04 0.07 11.95
CA MET A 1 2.45 0.26 10.55
C MET A 1 2.80 -1.08 9.93
N TYR A 2 2.46 -1.27 8.68
CA TYR A 2 2.79 -2.51 7.94
C TYR A 2 3.90 -2.27 6.96
N LYS A 3 4.71 -3.29 6.76
CA LYS A 3 5.85 -3.25 5.86
C LYS A 3 6.03 -4.61 5.21
N LEU A 4 6.50 -4.65 3.97
CA LEU A 4 6.88 -5.90 3.33
C LEU A 4 8.06 -6.53 4.07
N LYS A 5 8.05 -7.86 4.16
CA LYS A 5 9.20 -8.60 4.69
C LYS A 5 10.43 -8.39 3.80
N GLU A 6 11.59 -8.43 4.41
CA GLU A 6 12.85 -8.39 3.66
C GLU A 6 12.95 -9.61 2.73
N GLY A 7 13.56 -9.39 1.57
CA GLY A 7 13.74 -10.45 0.59
C GLY A 7 12.56 -10.70 -0.32
N ILE A 8 11.44 -10.02 -0.11
CA ILE A 8 10.29 -10.12 -1.01
C ILE A 8 10.61 -9.42 -2.33
N ARG A 9 10.38 -10.11 -3.43
CA ARG A 9 10.51 -9.51 -4.75
C ARG A 9 9.30 -8.64 -5.03
N LEU A 10 9.53 -7.36 -5.31
CA LEU A 10 8.45 -6.41 -5.56
C LEU A 10 7.55 -6.84 -6.73
N ARG A 11 8.12 -7.55 -7.71
CA ARG A 11 7.34 -8.06 -8.84
C ARG A 11 6.22 -9.01 -8.43
N GLN A 12 6.34 -9.68 -7.29
CA GLN A 12 5.27 -10.53 -6.76
C GLN A 12 3.99 -9.77 -6.47
N LEU A 13 4.10 -8.46 -6.23
CA LEU A 13 2.94 -7.61 -5.96
C LEU A 13 1.95 -7.57 -7.12
N GLN A 14 2.39 -7.87 -8.34
CA GLN A 14 1.51 -7.96 -9.50
C GLN A 14 0.43 -9.03 -9.33
N ASP A 15 0.74 -10.11 -8.63
CA ASP A 15 -0.20 -11.20 -8.39
C ASP A 15 -1.32 -10.79 -7.43
N PHE A 16 -1.15 -9.68 -6.75
CA PHE A 16 -2.12 -9.13 -5.78
C PHE A 16 -2.81 -7.88 -6.31
N GLY A 17 -2.66 -7.57 -7.59
CA GLY A 17 -3.32 -6.44 -8.22
C GLY A 17 -2.56 -5.12 -8.16
N TYR A 18 -1.31 -5.15 -7.74
CA TYR A 18 -0.47 -3.95 -7.72
C TYR A 18 0.18 -3.73 -9.09
N LYS A 19 0.29 -2.46 -9.48
CA LYS A 19 0.95 -2.04 -10.70
C LYS A 19 2.19 -1.23 -10.36
N TYR A 20 3.24 -1.40 -11.16
CA TYR A 20 4.39 -0.53 -11.10
C TYR A 20 4.01 0.86 -11.62
N VAL A 21 4.19 1.90 -10.82
CA VAL A 21 3.81 3.26 -11.20
C VAL A 21 5.00 4.19 -11.40
N GLY A 22 6.17 3.65 -11.43
CA GLY A 22 7.36 4.40 -11.77
C GLY A 22 8.30 4.63 -10.60
N ASN A 23 9.38 5.32 -10.89
CA ASN A 23 10.40 5.67 -9.92
C ASN A 23 10.27 7.16 -9.61
N TYR A 24 9.80 7.47 -8.41
CA TYR A 24 9.69 8.84 -7.93
C TYR A 24 10.75 9.09 -6.87
N ASN A 25 11.68 10.00 -7.14
CA ASN A 25 12.70 10.54 -6.21
C ASN A 25 13.43 9.54 -5.30
N ARG A 26 12.78 8.53 -4.79
CA ARG A 26 13.30 7.63 -3.75
C ARG A 26 13.15 6.15 -4.06
N GLY A 27 12.93 5.80 -5.32
CA GLY A 27 12.82 4.42 -5.72
C GLY A 27 11.47 4.05 -6.31
N ASP A 28 11.33 2.78 -6.59
CA ASP A 28 10.14 2.25 -7.27
C ASP A 28 8.92 2.28 -6.37
N GLN A 29 7.78 2.56 -6.98
CA GLN A 29 6.49 2.55 -6.30
C GLN A 29 5.52 1.59 -6.98
N TRP A 30 4.72 0.93 -6.18
CA TRP A 30 3.70 -0.01 -6.63
C TRP A 30 2.36 0.42 -6.05
N LEU A 31 1.33 0.40 -6.89
CA LEU A 31 0.01 0.92 -6.53
C LEU A 31 -1.08 -0.09 -6.85
N LYS A 32 -1.99 -0.28 -5.90
CA LYS A 32 -3.26 -0.97 -6.12
C LYS A 32 -4.37 0.08 -6.07
N GLU A 33 -4.98 0.37 -7.22
CA GLU A 33 -6.04 1.35 -7.32
C GLU A 33 -7.36 0.76 -6.83
N ILE A 34 -7.87 1.29 -5.75
CA ILE A 34 -9.20 0.97 -5.22
C ILE A 34 -9.79 2.23 -4.63
N ASP A 35 -11.11 2.33 -4.67
CA ASP A 35 -11.81 3.44 -4.04
C ASP A 35 -11.92 3.17 -2.53
N ILE A 36 -11.33 4.05 -1.75
CA ILE A 36 -11.40 4.03 -0.29
C ILE A 36 -11.91 5.38 0.15
N ILE A 37 -13.22 5.46 0.38
CA ILE A 37 -13.89 6.74 0.69
C ILE A 37 -13.97 6.93 2.20
N VAL A 38 -13.41 8.02 2.69
CA VAL A 38 -13.44 8.40 4.10
C VAL A 38 -13.85 9.86 4.20
N ASP A 39 -14.96 10.13 4.87
CA ASP A 39 -15.48 11.49 5.03
C ASP A 39 -15.60 12.24 3.70
N GLY A 40 -16.10 11.54 2.67
CA GLY A 40 -16.27 12.10 1.33
C GLY A 40 -14.98 12.26 0.50
N LYS A 41 -13.85 11.83 1.02
CA LYS A 41 -12.55 11.92 0.33
C LYS A 41 -12.07 10.53 -0.06
N ASN A 42 -11.56 10.41 -1.28
CA ASN A 42 -11.06 9.14 -1.82
C ASN A 42 -9.56 9.04 -1.60
N LEU A 43 -9.12 8.01 -0.89
CA LEU A 43 -7.70 7.74 -0.67
C LEU A 43 -7.03 7.06 -1.88
N CYS A 44 -7.82 6.63 -2.86
CA CYS A 44 -7.42 6.13 -4.19
C CYS A 44 -6.55 4.87 -4.21
N GLY A 45 -6.39 4.21 -3.09
CA GLY A 45 -5.73 2.91 -3.09
C GLY A 45 -4.59 2.76 -2.09
N ILE A 46 -3.82 1.69 -2.32
CA ILE A 46 -2.71 1.30 -1.46
C ILE A 46 -1.40 1.47 -2.23
N LEU A 47 -0.45 2.15 -1.63
CA LEU A 47 0.87 2.40 -2.19
C LEU A 47 1.92 1.62 -1.41
N ILE A 48 2.81 0.95 -2.14
CA ILE A 48 3.95 0.25 -1.57
C ILE A 48 5.23 0.85 -2.14
N GLN A 49 6.08 1.34 -1.25
CA GLN A 49 7.36 1.94 -1.60
C GLN A 49 8.43 0.87 -1.79
N GLU A 50 9.50 1.20 -2.51
CA GLU A 50 10.61 0.28 -2.75
C GLU A 50 11.21 -0.30 -1.46
N TRP A 51 11.26 0.51 -0.41
CA TRP A 51 11.77 0.06 0.89
C TRP A 51 10.76 -0.72 1.73
N GLY A 52 9.59 -1.03 1.15
CA GLY A 52 8.59 -1.90 1.75
C GLY A 52 7.48 -1.22 2.52
N GLU A 53 7.53 0.08 2.73
CA GLU A 53 6.48 0.79 3.46
C GLU A 53 5.15 0.69 2.73
N ILE A 54 4.09 0.33 3.47
CA ILE A 54 2.74 0.19 2.95
C ILE A 54 1.86 1.28 3.55
N SER A 55 1.20 2.05 2.69
CA SER A 55 0.35 3.16 3.13
C SER A 55 -0.83 3.35 2.18
N PHE A 56 -1.79 4.18 2.58
CA PHE A 56 -2.77 4.69 1.63
C PHE A 56 -2.08 5.60 0.62
N ARG A 57 -2.59 5.64 -0.61
CA ARG A 57 -1.98 6.45 -1.67
C ARG A 57 -1.89 7.93 -1.31
N PHE A 58 -2.92 8.46 -0.65
CA PHE A 58 -2.91 9.84 -0.18
C PHE A 58 -2.92 9.88 1.35
N PRO A 59 -1.74 9.73 1.98
CA PRO A 59 -1.66 9.67 3.44
C PRO A 59 -1.67 11.05 4.11
N PHE A 60 -1.76 12.15 3.35
CA PHE A 60 -1.62 13.51 3.88
C PHE A 60 -2.91 14.33 3.83
N ILE A 61 -4.06 13.70 3.60
CA ILE A 61 -5.33 14.42 3.61
C ILE A 61 -5.65 14.85 5.03
N LYS A 62 -5.87 16.15 5.21
CA LYS A 62 -6.18 16.72 6.52
C LYS A 62 -7.65 16.53 6.87
N ASN A 63 -7.93 16.52 8.18
CA ASN A 63 -9.30 16.50 8.72
C ASN A 63 -10.07 15.22 8.41
N ILE A 64 -9.38 14.11 8.23
CA ILE A 64 -10.02 12.80 8.17
C ILE A 64 -9.38 11.86 9.19
N LYS A 65 -10.18 10.89 9.65
CA LYS A 65 -9.67 9.81 10.48
C LYS A 65 -9.37 8.63 9.57
N TYR A 66 -8.10 8.31 9.41
CA TYR A 66 -7.69 7.21 8.55
C TYR A 66 -8.19 5.87 9.10
N PRO A 67 -8.77 5.02 8.25
CA PRO A 67 -9.20 3.69 8.68
C PRO A 67 -8.00 2.77 8.88
N ASN A 68 -8.24 1.62 9.53
CA ASN A 68 -7.24 0.56 9.61
C ASN A 68 -6.95 0.03 8.21
N ILE A 69 -5.68 -0.05 7.84
CA ILE A 69 -5.26 -0.53 6.52
C ILE A 69 -5.40 -2.05 6.36
N GLU A 70 -5.44 -2.81 7.45
CA GLU A 70 -5.46 -4.28 7.40
C GLU A 70 -6.51 -4.87 6.46
N PRO A 71 -7.77 -4.41 6.46
CA PRO A 71 -8.77 -4.99 5.57
C PRO A 71 -8.42 -4.86 4.09
N TYR A 72 -7.62 -3.87 3.73
CA TYR A 72 -7.25 -3.59 2.35
C TYR A 72 -6.00 -4.35 1.88
N ILE A 73 -5.27 -4.98 2.81
CA ILE A 73 -4.06 -5.74 2.51
C ILE A 73 -4.13 -7.19 3.03
N GLN A 74 -5.35 -7.72 3.23
CA GLN A 74 -5.56 -9.07 3.73
C GLN A 74 -4.90 -10.13 2.85
N ASP A 75 -4.90 -9.94 1.54
CA ASP A 75 -4.25 -10.84 0.61
C ASP A 75 -2.74 -10.95 0.89
N LEU A 76 -2.09 -9.83 1.16
CA LEU A 76 -0.66 -9.81 1.50
C LEU A 76 -0.41 -10.44 2.87
N ILE A 77 -1.29 -10.19 3.83
CA ILE A 77 -1.17 -10.76 5.17
C ILE A 77 -1.30 -12.29 5.11
N LYS A 78 -2.31 -12.79 4.39
CA LYS A 78 -2.53 -14.23 4.24
C LYS A 78 -1.40 -14.92 3.50
N ALA A 79 -0.76 -14.23 2.57
CA ALA A 79 0.39 -14.76 1.84
C ALA A 79 1.70 -14.66 2.64
N ASP A 80 1.65 -14.13 3.86
CA ASP A 80 2.79 -13.97 4.77
C ASP A 80 3.90 -13.10 4.17
N LEU A 81 3.50 -12.05 3.44
CA LEU A 81 4.45 -11.14 2.79
C LEU A 81 4.73 -9.87 3.60
N VAL A 82 3.99 -9.64 4.68
CA VAL A 82 4.09 -8.39 5.45
C VAL A 82 4.33 -8.66 6.93
N VAL A 83 4.92 -7.68 7.58
CA VAL A 83 5.08 -7.65 9.04
C VAL A 83 4.44 -6.37 9.57
N LYS A 84 3.93 -6.44 10.79
CA LYS A 84 3.43 -5.29 11.51
C LYS A 84 4.53 -4.76 12.43
N GLU A 85 4.85 -3.52 12.26
CA GLU A 85 5.82 -2.82 13.10
C GLU A 85 5.15 -1.92 14.11
#